data_8e6090935363dc920bdc9795f4fd0726
#
_entry.id   8e6090935363dc920bdc9795f4fd0726
#
_cell.length_a   1.000
_cell.length_b   1.000
_cell.length_c   1.000
_cell.angle_alpha   90.00
_cell.angle_beta   90.00
_cell.angle_gamma   90.00
#
_symmetry.space_group_name_H-M   'P 1'
#
loop_
_entity.id
_entity.type
_entity.pdbx_description
1 polymer ?
#
loop_
_entity_poly.entity_id
_entity_poly.type
_entity_poly.pdbx_seq_one_letter_code
_entity_poly.pdbx_strand_id
1 'polypeptide(L)'
;MIRKILFAAACGLSLFAAAAIAEEDDDDAGGHMTRQQTPMTMDHMKMSPKTGDARQEVDVPSPMRTQMLSHMRGHAEAIADILTALSKGDGAAAAKIADAHLSLASPGAAACKPNAKSGELGEMPAMMASHMPDDMRALGLTMHEQASKFAQEAAKIGPGGDMRPALAELSQVVQACNACHAAYRLD
;
A
#
# COMPACT_ATOMS: atom_id res chain seq x y z
N MET A 1 -1.85 -7.11 57.94
CA MET A 1 -1.35 -5.73 58.07
C MET A 1 -1.57 -5.05 56.70
N ILE A 2 -2.58 -4.18 56.65
CA ILE A 2 -3.05 -3.51 55.42
C ILE A 2 -2.42 -2.13 55.41
N ARG A 3 -1.56 -1.83 54.41
CA ARG A 3 -1.04 -0.50 54.16
C ARG A 3 -1.88 0.16 53.06
N LYS A 4 -2.74 1.07 53.48
CA LYS A 4 -3.46 2.01 52.61
C LYS A 4 -2.47 3.11 52.17
N ILE A 5 -2.22 3.22 50.87
CA ILE A 5 -1.51 4.36 50.27
C ILE A 5 -2.55 5.27 49.63
N LEU A 6 -2.74 6.46 50.24
CA LEU A 6 -3.51 7.55 49.66
C LEU A 6 -2.64 8.26 48.60
N PHE A 7 -3.13 8.36 47.38
CA PHE A 7 -2.58 9.28 46.39
C PHE A 7 -3.46 10.53 46.31
N ALA A 8 -2.88 11.64 46.66
CA ALA A 8 -3.48 12.94 46.53
C ALA A 8 -3.51 13.39 45.06
N ALA A 9 -4.71 13.82 44.62
CA ALA A 9 -4.91 14.42 43.30
C ALA A 9 -4.44 15.91 43.36
N ALA A 10 -3.46 16.26 42.54
CA ALA A 10 -3.09 17.66 42.27
C ALA A 10 -3.74 18.06 40.93
N CYS A 11 -4.81 18.90 41.03
CA CYS A 11 -5.39 19.61 39.87
C CYS A 11 -4.43 20.71 39.43
N GLY A 12 -3.77 20.55 38.30
CA GLY A 12 -3.03 21.60 37.60
C GLY A 12 -3.94 22.26 36.56
N LEU A 13 -4.40 23.48 36.86
CA LEU A 13 -5.12 24.37 35.93
C LEU A 13 -4.10 24.96 34.95
N SER A 14 -4.07 24.50 33.70
CA SER A 14 -3.28 25.13 32.63
C SER A 14 -4.14 26.17 31.92
N LEU A 15 -3.79 27.45 32.09
CA LEU A 15 -4.35 28.56 31.31
C LEU A 15 -3.86 28.45 29.86
N PHE A 16 -4.79 28.28 28.93
CA PHE A 16 -4.53 28.50 27.52
C PHE A 16 -4.61 29.98 27.19
N ALA A 17 -3.48 30.59 26.87
CA ALA A 17 -3.44 31.92 26.29
C ALA A 17 -3.87 31.81 24.81
N ALA A 18 -5.01 32.47 24.49
CA ALA A 18 -5.45 32.66 23.11
C ALA A 18 -4.58 33.77 22.50
N ALA A 19 -3.79 33.40 21.47
CA ALA A 19 -3.14 34.37 20.60
C ALA A 19 -4.17 34.85 19.58
N ALA A 20 -4.53 36.15 19.64
CA ALA A 20 -5.30 36.83 18.62
C ALA A 20 -4.40 37.00 17.37
N ILE A 21 -4.83 36.45 16.25
CA ILE A 21 -4.24 36.71 14.94
C ILE A 21 -4.93 37.98 14.44
N ALA A 22 -4.18 39.06 14.21
CA ALA A 22 -4.65 40.28 13.57
C ALA A 22 -4.91 39.97 12.08
N GLU A 23 -6.12 40.25 11.64
CA GLU A 23 -6.47 40.30 10.21
C GLU A 23 -5.94 41.63 9.68
N GLU A 24 -4.97 41.59 8.77
CA GLU A 24 -4.58 42.74 7.95
C GLU A 24 -5.49 42.75 6.71
N ASP A 25 -6.39 43.74 6.67
CA ASP A 25 -7.20 44.10 5.52
C ASP A 25 -6.26 44.78 4.47
N ASP A 26 -5.87 44.04 3.43
CA ASP A 26 -5.31 44.66 2.22
C ASP A 26 -6.44 44.85 1.19
N ASP A 27 -7.01 46.07 1.21
CA ASP A 27 -7.78 46.61 0.11
C ASP A 27 -6.84 46.84 -1.08
N ASP A 28 -6.85 45.98 -2.10
CA ASP A 28 -6.29 46.31 -3.39
C ASP A 28 -7.31 46.14 -4.54
N ALA A 29 -7.30 47.19 -5.30
CA ALA A 29 -8.27 47.64 -6.30
C ALA A 29 -8.51 46.63 -7.43
N GLY A 30 -9.78 46.53 -7.80
CA GLY A 30 -10.39 46.26 -9.08
C GLY A 30 -9.54 45.78 -10.26
N GLY A 31 -9.58 44.49 -10.51
CA GLY A 31 -9.29 43.90 -11.81
C GLY A 31 -10.37 42.89 -12.15
N HIS A 32 -11.43 43.34 -12.83
CA HIS A 32 -12.40 42.47 -13.49
C HIS A 32 -11.68 41.69 -14.60
N MET A 33 -11.00 40.59 -14.24
CA MET A 33 -10.66 39.56 -15.22
C MET A 33 -11.92 38.74 -15.51
N THR A 34 -12.61 39.10 -16.55
CA THR A 34 -13.60 38.25 -17.23
C THR A 34 -12.89 36.96 -17.62
N ARG A 35 -13.05 35.94 -16.77
CA ARG A 35 -12.63 34.58 -17.09
C ARG A 35 -13.49 34.09 -18.25
N GLN A 36 -13.02 34.31 -19.47
CA GLN A 36 -13.56 33.68 -20.66
C GLN A 36 -13.45 32.18 -20.43
N GLN A 37 -14.57 31.56 -20.04
CA GLN A 37 -14.76 30.11 -20.08
C GLN A 37 -14.80 29.76 -21.57
N THR A 38 -13.64 29.46 -22.16
CA THR A 38 -13.58 28.72 -23.41
C THR A 38 -14.26 27.37 -23.20
N PRO A 39 -15.28 27.03 -24.00
CA PRO A 39 -15.85 25.67 -23.88
C PRO A 39 -14.72 24.68 -24.14
N MET A 40 -14.45 23.80 -23.18
CA MET A 40 -13.57 22.66 -23.39
C MET A 40 -14.25 21.75 -24.41
N THR A 41 -13.92 21.92 -25.67
CA THR A 41 -14.27 20.98 -26.71
C THR A 41 -13.53 19.67 -26.41
N MET A 42 -14.22 18.52 -26.48
CA MET A 42 -13.66 17.18 -26.26
C MET A 42 -12.50 16.80 -27.20
N ASP A 43 -12.15 17.68 -28.14
CA ASP A 43 -11.03 17.50 -29.05
C ASP A 43 -9.64 17.63 -28.40
N HIS A 44 -9.56 18.12 -27.14
CA HIS A 44 -8.29 18.21 -26.41
C HIS A 44 -7.96 16.91 -25.67
N MET A 45 -8.83 15.91 -25.72
CA MET A 45 -8.51 14.52 -25.30
C MET A 45 -7.87 13.69 -26.44
N LYS A 46 -7.29 14.32 -27.47
CA LYS A 46 -6.28 13.62 -28.26
C LYS A 46 -5.11 13.33 -27.35
N MET A 47 -5.15 12.11 -26.79
CA MET A 47 -3.99 11.52 -26.11
C MET A 47 -2.78 11.80 -26.98
N SER A 48 -1.80 12.51 -26.42
CA SER A 48 -0.48 12.67 -27.04
C SER A 48 -0.04 11.32 -27.60
N PRO A 49 0.57 11.28 -28.80
CA PRO A 49 1.08 10.01 -29.32
C PRO A 49 1.89 9.35 -28.23
N LYS A 50 1.60 8.08 -27.95
CA LYS A 50 2.28 7.27 -26.95
C LYS A 50 3.79 7.54 -27.02
N THR A 51 4.31 8.36 -26.14
CA THR A 51 5.72 8.27 -25.76
C THR A 51 5.84 6.86 -25.24
N GLY A 52 6.58 5.99 -25.97
CA GLY A 52 6.53 4.55 -25.73
C GLY A 52 6.70 4.24 -24.26
N ASP A 53 5.75 3.51 -23.67
CA ASP A 53 5.86 3.02 -22.29
C ASP A 53 7.14 2.19 -22.21
N ALA A 54 8.12 2.64 -21.44
CA ALA A 54 9.43 2.01 -21.34
C ALA A 54 9.41 0.71 -20.51
N ARG A 55 8.28 0.39 -19.88
CA ARG A 55 8.13 -0.84 -19.09
C ARG A 55 8.14 -2.06 -20.02
N GLN A 56 8.80 -3.12 -19.57
CA GLN A 56 8.76 -4.39 -20.26
C GLN A 56 7.34 -4.95 -20.27
N GLU A 57 6.84 -5.23 -21.47
CA GLU A 57 5.58 -5.94 -21.64
C GLU A 57 5.75 -7.42 -21.30
N VAL A 58 4.82 -7.96 -20.54
CA VAL A 58 4.78 -9.38 -20.19
C VAL A 58 3.61 -10.02 -20.93
N ASP A 59 3.94 -10.85 -21.91
CA ASP A 59 2.94 -11.58 -22.69
C ASP A 59 2.40 -12.77 -21.90
N VAL A 60 1.12 -12.67 -21.54
CA VAL A 60 0.40 -13.74 -20.83
C VAL A 60 -0.94 -14.01 -21.51
N PRO A 61 -1.38 -15.28 -21.59
CA PRO A 61 -2.69 -15.64 -22.12
C PRO A 61 -3.82 -14.89 -21.40
N SER A 62 -4.87 -14.49 -22.12
CA SER A 62 -5.96 -13.67 -21.59
C SER A 62 -6.58 -14.17 -20.27
N PRO A 63 -6.85 -15.48 -20.06
CA PRO A 63 -7.37 -15.97 -18.78
C PRO A 63 -6.38 -15.73 -17.63
N MET A 64 -5.09 -15.93 -17.89
CA MET A 64 -4.03 -15.72 -16.91
C MET A 64 -3.86 -14.23 -16.60
N ARG A 65 -3.91 -13.37 -17.61
CA ARG A 65 -3.91 -11.90 -17.43
C ARG A 65 -5.04 -11.47 -16.50
N THR A 66 -6.27 -11.94 -16.74
CA THR A 66 -7.42 -11.63 -15.89
C THR A 66 -7.16 -12.03 -14.44
N GLN A 67 -6.57 -13.21 -14.23
CA GLN A 67 -6.24 -13.69 -12.89
C GLN A 67 -5.13 -12.86 -12.23
N MET A 68 -4.05 -12.54 -12.97
CA MET A 68 -2.97 -11.68 -12.44
C MET A 68 -3.49 -10.31 -12.04
N LEU A 69 -4.31 -9.66 -12.88
CA LEU A 69 -4.92 -8.37 -12.57
C LEU A 69 -5.88 -8.46 -11.37
N SER A 70 -6.58 -9.59 -11.20
CA SER A 70 -7.41 -9.82 -10.02
C SER A 70 -6.56 -9.93 -8.75
N HIS A 71 -5.44 -10.65 -8.80
CA HIS A 71 -4.50 -10.73 -7.67
C HIS A 71 -3.93 -9.35 -7.31
N MET A 72 -3.53 -8.54 -8.30
CA MET A 72 -3.03 -7.18 -8.04
C MET A 72 -4.08 -6.28 -7.36
N ARG A 73 -5.34 -6.37 -7.78
CA ARG A 73 -6.44 -5.67 -7.10
C ARG A 73 -6.62 -6.17 -5.66
N GLY A 74 -6.60 -7.49 -5.46
CA GLY A 74 -6.66 -8.09 -4.12
C GLY A 74 -5.52 -7.65 -3.21
N HIS A 75 -4.30 -7.47 -3.75
CA HIS A 75 -3.17 -6.90 -2.99
C HIS A 75 -3.44 -5.45 -2.57
N ALA A 76 -3.99 -4.62 -3.47
CA ALA A 76 -4.33 -3.23 -3.15
C ALA A 76 -5.44 -3.15 -2.08
N GLU A 77 -6.47 -4.00 -2.19
CA GLU A 77 -7.53 -4.13 -1.18
C GLU A 77 -6.95 -4.56 0.18
N ALA A 78 -6.07 -5.56 0.19
CA ALA A 78 -5.41 -6.01 1.43
C ALA A 78 -4.59 -4.89 2.09
N ILE A 79 -3.89 -4.05 1.34
CA ILE A 79 -3.18 -2.88 1.88
C ILE A 79 -4.15 -1.90 2.53
N ALA A 80 -5.29 -1.62 1.88
CA ALA A 80 -6.33 -0.73 2.44
C ALA A 80 -6.92 -1.29 3.75
N ASP A 81 -7.18 -2.60 3.80
CA ASP A 81 -7.71 -3.28 4.98
C ASP A 81 -6.68 -3.31 6.12
N ILE A 82 -5.40 -3.55 5.82
CA ILE A 82 -4.29 -3.46 6.77
C ILE A 82 -4.23 -2.07 7.40
N LEU A 83 -4.27 -1.01 6.59
CA LEU A 83 -4.26 0.37 7.08
C LEU A 83 -5.48 0.66 7.96
N THR A 84 -6.64 0.12 7.58
CA THR A 84 -7.87 0.22 8.38
C THR A 84 -7.75 -0.50 9.72
N ALA A 85 -7.15 -1.70 9.77
CA ALA A 85 -6.90 -2.43 11.00
C ALA A 85 -5.91 -1.67 11.91
N LEU A 86 -4.80 -1.20 11.34
CA LEU A 86 -3.79 -0.42 12.06
C LEU A 86 -4.37 0.89 12.62
N SER A 87 -5.23 1.59 11.88
CA SER A 87 -5.87 2.82 12.37
C SER A 87 -6.75 2.61 13.61
N LYS A 88 -7.20 1.37 13.83
CA LYS A 88 -7.95 0.93 15.02
C LYS A 88 -7.03 0.36 16.13
N GLY A 89 -5.72 0.31 15.91
CA GLY A 89 -4.76 -0.33 16.80
C GLY A 89 -4.81 -1.85 16.79
N ASP A 90 -5.48 -2.46 15.80
CA ASP A 90 -5.64 -3.92 15.69
C ASP A 90 -4.51 -4.52 14.85
N GLY A 91 -3.33 -4.64 15.45
CA GLY A 91 -2.18 -5.25 14.82
C GLY A 91 -2.39 -6.74 14.48
N ALA A 92 -3.14 -7.46 15.30
CA ALA A 92 -3.42 -8.87 15.06
C ALA A 92 -4.30 -9.08 13.81
N ALA A 93 -5.30 -8.21 13.59
CA ALA A 93 -6.08 -8.24 12.35
C ALA A 93 -5.22 -7.86 11.15
N ALA A 94 -4.38 -6.83 11.25
CA ALA A 94 -3.45 -6.43 10.19
C ALA A 94 -2.51 -7.57 9.78
N ALA A 95 -1.94 -8.30 10.75
CA ALA A 95 -1.09 -9.47 10.52
C ALA A 95 -1.83 -10.58 9.76
N LYS A 96 -3.05 -10.91 10.19
CA LYS A 96 -3.88 -11.95 9.53
C LYS A 96 -4.21 -11.59 8.07
N ILE A 97 -4.53 -10.33 7.79
CA ILE A 97 -4.79 -9.86 6.43
C ILE A 97 -3.54 -10.02 5.57
N ALA A 98 -2.37 -9.62 6.08
CA ALA A 98 -1.11 -9.79 5.37
C ALA A 98 -0.80 -11.26 5.08
N ASP A 99 -0.98 -12.16 6.06
CA ASP A 99 -0.75 -13.59 5.88
C ASP A 99 -1.71 -14.23 4.87
N ALA A 100 -2.95 -13.80 4.85
CA ALA A 100 -3.94 -14.33 3.92
C ALA A 100 -3.72 -13.89 2.46
N HIS A 101 -3.18 -12.68 2.23
CA HIS A 101 -3.20 -12.07 0.91
C HIS A 101 -1.83 -11.66 0.35
N LEU A 102 -0.85 -11.35 1.21
CA LEU A 102 0.41 -10.72 0.78
C LEU A 102 1.66 -11.52 1.16
N SER A 103 1.68 -12.22 2.29
CA SER A 103 2.89 -12.88 2.81
C SER A 103 3.26 -14.13 2.01
N LEU A 104 4.39 -14.74 2.35
CA LEU A 104 4.80 -16.06 1.81
C LEU A 104 3.81 -17.19 2.11
N ALA A 105 2.91 -16.99 3.08
CA ALA A 105 1.82 -17.92 3.40
C ALA A 105 0.63 -17.79 2.44
N SER A 106 0.52 -16.64 1.74
CA SER A 106 -0.58 -16.42 0.80
C SER A 106 -0.49 -17.33 -0.42
N PRO A 107 -1.63 -17.74 -1.00
CA PRO A 107 -1.65 -18.59 -2.21
C PRO A 107 -0.91 -17.96 -3.41
N GLY A 108 -0.96 -16.61 -3.54
CA GLY A 108 -0.30 -15.87 -4.62
C GLY A 108 1.22 -15.98 -4.63
N ALA A 109 1.84 -16.20 -3.47
CA ALA A 109 3.30 -16.32 -3.36
C ALA A 109 3.87 -17.52 -4.10
N ALA A 110 3.09 -18.56 -4.32
CA ALA A 110 3.58 -19.83 -4.88
C ALA A 110 4.24 -19.65 -6.27
N ALA A 111 3.66 -18.80 -7.13
CA ALA A 111 4.19 -18.55 -8.47
C ALA A 111 5.52 -17.77 -8.48
N CYS A 112 5.84 -17.06 -7.40
CA CYS A 112 7.08 -16.30 -7.26
C CYS A 112 8.23 -17.11 -6.65
N LYS A 113 7.95 -18.27 -6.05
CA LYS A 113 8.97 -19.11 -5.39
C LYS A 113 9.99 -19.66 -6.40
N PRO A 114 11.24 -19.91 -5.98
CA PRO A 114 12.31 -20.35 -6.88
C PRO A 114 12.00 -21.61 -7.69
N ASN A 115 11.30 -22.57 -7.08
CA ASN A 115 10.93 -23.85 -7.71
C ASN A 115 9.54 -23.83 -8.41
N ALA A 116 8.89 -22.68 -8.55
CA ALA A 116 7.56 -22.59 -9.16
C ALA A 116 7.53 -23.14 -10.60
N LYS A 117 8.58 -22.87 -11.41
CA LYS A 117 8.69 -23.32 -12.80
C LYS A 117 8.87 -24.83 -12.93
N SER A 118 9.36 -25.52 -11.90
CA SER A 118 9.54 -26.98 -11.91
C SER A 118 8.23 -27.76 -11.70
N GLY A 119 7.16 -27.07 -11.34
CA GLY A 119 5.88 -27.70 -11.01
C GLY A 119 5.80 -28.29 -9.58
N GLU A 120 6.86 -28.21 -8.78
CA GLU A 120 6.88 -28.72 -7.40
C GLU A 120 5.83 -28.07 -6.51
N LEU A 121 5.40 -26.85 -6.84
CA LEU A 121 4.37 -26.08 -6.12
C LEU A 121 2.97 -26.22 -6.74
N GLY A 122 2.80 -27.11 -7.74
CA GLY A 122 1.55 -27.34 -8.43
C GLY A 122 1.50 -26.72 -9.83
N GLU A 123 0.53 -27.17 -10.63
CA GLU A 123 0.44 -26.79 -12.06
C GLU A 123 0.14 -25.29 -12.26
N MET A 124 -0.79 -24.72 -11.49
CA MET A 124 -1.17 -23.33 -11.66
C MET A 124 -0.03 -22.35 -11.33
N PRO A 125 0.68 -22.47 -10.19
CA PRO A 125 1.87 -21.67 -9.94
C PRO A 125 2.97 -21.86 -11.00
N ALA A 126 3.19 -23.08 -11.47
CA ALA A 126 4.18 -23.38 -12.51
C ALA A 126 3.81 -22.71 -13.83
N MET A 127 2.55 -22.77 -14.23
CA MET A 127 2.04 -22.11 -15.43
C MET A 127 2.18 -20.59 -15.34
N MET A 128 1.81 -19.97 -14.22
CA MET A 128 2.03 -18.54 -14.02
C MET A 128 3.51 -18.18 -14.06
N ALA A 129 4.35 -18.94 -13.36
CA ALA A 129 5.79 -18.70 -13.31
C ALA A 129 6.46 -18.82 -14.69
N SER A 130 5.96 -19.67 -15.59
CA SER A 130 6.53 -19.86 -16.93
C SER A 130 6.36 -18.63 -17.83
N HIS A 131 5.34 -17.79 -17.58
CA HIS A 131 5.09 -16.56 -18.34
C HIS A 131 5.75 -15.32 -17.72
N MET A 132 6.15 -15.39 -16.44
CA MET A 132 6.80 -14.27 -15.78
C MET A 132 8.33 -14.30 -16.01
N PRO A 133 8.96 -13.18 -16.41
CA PRO A 133 10.41 -13.02 -16.36
C PRO A 133 10.97 -13.34 -14.96
N ASP A 134 12.19 -13.88 -14.91
CA ASP A 134 12.79 -14.26 -13.63
C ASP A 134 12.95 -13.08 -12.68
N ASP A 135 13.33 -11.90 -13.20
CA ASP A 135 13.45 -10.68 -12.40
C ASP A 135 12.08 -10.20 -11.89
N MET A 136 11.01 -10.34 -12.68
CA MET A 136 9.65 -10.04 -12.22
C MET A 136 9.23 -10.96 -11.08
N ARG A 137 9.56 -12.26 -11.18
CA ARG A 137 9.29 -13.23 -10.11
C ARG A 137 10.10 -12.92 -8.84
N ALA A 138 11.36 -12.50 -8.98
CA ALA A 138 12.21 -12.09 -7.87
C ALA A 138 11.64 -10.88 -7.14
N LEU A 139 11.12 -9.87 -7.87
CA LEU A 139 10.43 -8.72 -7.28
C LEU A 139 9.15 -9.14 -6.54
N GLY A 140 8.36 -10.05 -7.13
CA GLY A 140 7.19 -10.61 -6.48
C GLY A 140 7.53 -11.37 -5.20
N LEU A 141 8.58 -12.20 -5.23
CA LEU A 141 9.06 -12.90 -4.04
C LEU A 141 9.49 -11.92 -2.94
N THR A 142 10.26 -10.89 -3.30
CA THR A 142 10.67 -9.83 -2.36
C THR A 142 9.46 -9.19 -1.69
N MET A 143 8.40 -8.87 -2.45
CA MET A 143 7.15 -8.31 -1.89
C MET A 143 6.54 -9.26 -0.84
N HIS A 144 6.43 -10.55 -1.14
CA HIS A 144 5.88 -11.56 -0.23
C HIS A 144 6.74 -11.74 1.03
N GLU A 145 8.08 -11.67 0.91
CA GLU A 145 9.01 -11.72 2.04
C GLU A 145 8.85 -10.49 2.96
N GLN A 146 8.75 -9.30 2.39
CA GLN A 146 8.52 -8.09 3.18
C GLN A 146 7.14 -8.12 3.87
N ALA A 147 6.11 -8.63 3.19
CA ALA A 147 4.79 -8.80 3.80
C ALA A 147 4.79 -9.80 4.96
N SER A 148 5.64 -10.84 4.90
CA SER A 148 5.83 -11.75 6.03
C SER A 148 6.48 -11.06 7.23
N LYS A 149 7.47 -10.18 7.00
CA LYS A 149 8.09 -9.39 8.07
C LYS A 149 7.08 -8.40 8.66
N PHE A 150 6.30 -7.73 7.81
CA PHE A 150 5.20 -6.88 8.25
C PHE A 150 4.23 -7.63 9.16
N ALA A 151 3.78 -8.82 8.77
CA ALA A 151 2.86 -9.63 9.58
C ALA A 151 3.45 -9.94 10.96
N GLN A 152 4.75 -10.28 11.03
CA GLN A 152 5.44 -10.54 12.29
C GLN A 152 5.52 -9.30 13.19
N GLU A 153 5.81 -8.11 12.63
CA GLU A 153 5.84 -6.86 13.41
C GLU A 153 4.43 -6.41 13.82
N ALA A 154 3.44 -6.53 12.94
CA ALA A 154 2.05 -6.19 13.24
C ALA A 154 1.48 -7.07 14.36
N ALA A 155 1.79 -8.37 14.39
CA ALA A 155 1.35 -9.28 15.43
C ALA A 155 1.85 -8.93 16.84
N LYS A 156 2.92 -8.13 16.96
CA LYS A 156 3.47 -7.67 18.24
C LYS A 156 2.74 -6.45 18.81
N ILE A 157 1.89 -5.78 18.01
CA ILE A 157 1.18 -4.57 18.43
C ILE A 157 0.08 -4.96 19.41
N GLY A 158 0.27 -4.61 20.69
CA GLY A 158 -0.76 -4.72 21.72
C GLY A 158 -1.58 -3.42 21.83
N PRO A 159 -2.55 -3.35 22.75
CA PRO A 159 -3.34 -2.15 23.00
C PRO A 159 -2.45 -0.92 23.29
N GLY A 160 -2.55 0.12 22.47
CA GLY A 160 -1.71 1.31 22.56
C GLY A 160 -0.24 1.10 22.18
N GLY A 161 0.08 -0.02 21.54
CA GLY A 161 1.45 -0.37 21.15
C GLY A 161 2.01 0.50 20.01
N ASP A 162 3.33 0.44 19.87
CA ASP A 162 4.05 1.19 18.83
C ASP A 162 3.84 0.52 17.45
N MET A 163 3.23 1.26 16.53
CA MET A 163 2.99 0.81 15.15
C MET A 163 4.16 1.10 14.20
N ARG A 164 5.13 1.90 14.61
CA ARG A 164 6.21 2.35 13.70
C ARG A 164 7.02 1.21 13.09
N PRO A 165 7.39 0.12 13.81
CA PRO A 165 8.09 -1.00 13.20
C PRO A 165 7.25 -1.67 12.09
N ALA A 166 5.97 -1.92 12.34
CA ALA A 166 5.09 -2.51 11.35
C ALA A 166 4.90 -1.59 10.13
N LEU A 167 4.71 -0.29 10.34
CA LEU A 167 4.59 0.69 9.24
C LEU A 167 5.87 0.78 8.40
N ALA A 168 7.04 0.62 9.01
CA ALA A 168 8.30 0.56 8.28
C ALA A 168 8.35 -0.65 7.34
N GLU A 169 7.96 -1.83 7.81
CA GLU A 169 7.87 -3.03 6.96
C GLU A 169 6.78 -2.92 5.89
N LEU A 170 5.62 -2.32 6.21
CA LEU A 170 4.58 -2.08 5.21
C LEU A 170 5.08 -1.15 4.09
N SER A 171 5.89 -0.17 4.42
CA SER A 171 6.55 0.70 3.43
C SER A 171 7.43 -0.11 2.47
N GLN A 172 8.17 -1.12 2.96
CA GLN A 172 8.97 -2.01 2.11
C GLN A 172 8.11 -2.84 1.16
N VAL A 173 6.93 -3.32 1.63
CA VAL A 173 5.95 -4.01 0.78
C VAL A 173 5.53 -3.13 -0.39
N VAL A 174 5.12 -1.88 -0.09
CA VAL A 174 4.67 -0.93 -1.13
C VAL A 174 5.80 -0.56 -2.09
N GLN A 175 7.03 -0.42 -1.60
CA GLN A 175 8.21 -0.17 -2.45
C GLN A 175 8.46 -1.34 -3.41
N ALA A 176 8.34 -2.58 -2.96
CA ALA A 176 8.48 -3.75 -3.82
C ALA A 176 7.37 -3.81 -4.89
N CYS A 177 6.12 -3.49 -4.54
CA CYS A 177 5.03 -3.35 -5.51
C CYS A 177 5.37 -2.30 -6.58
N ASN A 178 5.82 -1.12 -6.16
CA ASN A 178 6.16 -0.03 -7.07
C ASN A 178 7.34 -0.38 -7.99
N ALA A 179 8.36 -1.09 -7.49
CA ALA A 179 9.49 -1.51 -8.29
C ALA A 179 9.05 -2.46 -9.43
N CYS A 180 8.18 -3.42 -9.15
CA CYS A 180 7.62 -4.29 -10.17
C CYS A 180 6.78 -3.51 -11.19
N HIS A 181 5.88 -2.64 -10.74
CA HIS A 181 4.99 -1.85 -11.61
C HIS A 181 5.73 -0.79 -12.43
N ALA A 182 6.91 -0.36 -11.98
CA ALA A 182 7.76 0.55 -12.75
C ALA A 182 8.54 -0.19 -13.87
N ALA A 183 8.80 -1.49 -13.70
CA ALA A 183 9.58 -2.28 -14.65
C ALA A 183 8.71 -3.05 -15.66
N TYR A 184 7.52 -3.47 -15.27
CA TYR A 184 6.68 -4.38 -16.05
C TYR A 184 5.26 -3.85 -16.25
N ARG A 185 4.63 -4.26 -17.37
CA ARG A 185 3.22 -4.06 -17.66
C ARG A 185 2.60 -5.30 -18.28
N LEU A 186 1.30 -5.47 -18.12
CA LEU A 186 0.47 -6.45 -18.83
C LEU A 186 -0.37 -5.67 -19.86
N ASP A 187 -0.44 -6.18 -21.08
CA ASP A 187 -1.34 -5.63 -22.13
C ASP A 187 -2.65 -6.37 -22.17
#